data_105e4ce8bc81ebe44a8ee51f9de089f2
#
_entry.id   105e4ce8bc81ebe44a8ee51f9de089f2
#
_cell.length_a   1.000
_cell.length_b   1.000
_cell.length_c   1.000
_cell.angle_alpha   90.00
_cell.angle_beta   90.00
_cell.angle_gamma   90.00
#
_symmetry.space_group_name_H-M   'P 1'
#
loop_
_entity.id
_entity.type
_entity.pdbx_description
1 polymer ?
#
loop_
_entity_poly.entity_id
_entity_poly.type
_entity_poly.pdbx_seq_one_letter_code
_entity_poly.pdbx_strand_id
1 'polypeptide(L)'
;MIRKSLLVLLCAIMLAPSIAWAQDAKAFLGDWVLTIEGRRGPQERPLTIKDTAGKLSAVLGGGRGGDVTINDVTVKGSEATLKFSQTTQQGDVPVVMTLTLKDGTLTVKQDMAGGQFTQNGTGKKKG
;
A
#
# COMPACT_ATOMS: atom_id res chain seq x y z
N MET A 1 -1.03 34.36 -35.97
CA MET A 1 0.13 33.44 -35.84
C MET A 1 0.53 33.19 -34.38
N ILE A 2 0.51 34.20 -33.54
CA ILE A 2 0.83 34.08 -32.11
C ILE A 2 -0.21 33.28 -31.34
N ARG A 3 -1.45 33.26 -31.81
CA ARG A 3 -2.57 32.57 -31.14
C ARG A 3 -2.47 31.02 -31.17
N LYS A 4 -1.78 30.43 -32.15
CA LYS A 4 -1.63 28.99 -32.26
C LYS A 4 -0.63 28.43 -31.25
N SER A 5 0.34 29.24 -30.85
CA SER A 5 1.35 28.82 -29.87
C SER A 5 0.79 28.76 -28.44
N LEU A 6 -0.19 29.59 -28.14
CA LEU A 6 -0.81 29.60 -26.83
C LEU A 6 -1.72 28.40 -26.57
N LEU A 7 -2.33 27.84 -27.62
CA LEU A 7 -3.20 26.67 -27.50
C LEU A 7 -2.43 25.40 -27.20
N VAL A 8 -1.20 25.29 -27.73
CA VAL A 8 -0.36 24.12 -27.51
C VAL A 8 0.16 24.07 -26.06
N LEU A 9 0.41 25.24 -25.48
CA LEU A 9 0.89 25.30 -24.10
C LEU A 9 -0.17 24.85 -23.09
N LEU A 10 -1.43 25.11 -23.37
CA LEU A 10 -2.53 24.75 -22.49
C LEU A 10 -2.74 23.23 -22.40
N CYS A 11 -2.51 22.52 -23.50
CA CYS A 11 -2.65 21.05 -23.52
C CYS A 11 -1.57 20.33 -22.73
N ALA A 12 -0.38 20.90 -22.64
CA ALA A 12 0.73 20.30 -21.91
C ALA A 12 0.52 20.31 -20.38
N ILE A 13 -0.19 21.32 -19.88
CA ILE A 13 -0.45 21.49 -18.45
C ILE A 13 -1.48 20.48 -17.94
N MET A 14 -2.40 20.04 -18.78
CA MET A 14 -3.45 19.09 -18.38
C MET A 14 -2.97 17.65 -18.18
N LEU A 15 -1.81 17.30 -18.72
CA LEU A 15 -1.27 15.94 -18.61
C LEU A 15 -0.43 15.73 -17.35
N ALA A 16 0.04 16.80 -16.70
CA ALA A 16 0.90 16.73 -15.55
C ALA A 16 0.30 16.03 -14.32
N PRO A 17 -0.99 16.24 -13.93
CA PRO A 17 -1.56 15.57 -12.76
C PRO A 17 -1.65 14.06 -12.88
N SER A 18 -1.87 13.52 -14.09
CA SER A 18 -1.99 12.07 -14.31
C SER A 18 -0.68 11.34 -14.08
N ILE A 19 0.44 11.98 -14.36
CA ILE A 19 1.77 11.38 -14.20
C ILE A 19 2.14 11.26 -12.72
N ALA A 20 1.72 12.21 -11.88
CA ALA A 20 2.02 12.20 -10.45
C ALA A 20 1.38 11.02 -9.73
N TRP A 21 0.17 10.63 -10.11
CA TRP A 21 -0.51 9.47 -9.52
C TRP A 21 0.20 8.15 -9.81
N ALA A 22 0.68 7.98 -11.04
CA ALA A 22 1.41 6.78 -11.43
C ALA A 22 2.75 6.65 -10.69
N GLN A 23 3.41 7.77 -10.40
CA GLN A 23 4.67 7.78 -9.68
C GLN A 23 4.49 7.41 -8.21
N ASP A 24 3.42 7.87 -7.58
CA ASP A 24 3.13 7.52 -6.18
C ASP A 24 2.90 6.03 -6.02
N ALA A 25 2.13 5.43 -6.93
CA ALA A 25 1.87 4.00 -6.89
C ALA A 25 3.15 3.19 -7.11
N LYS A 26 4.03 3.62 -8.02
CA LYS A 26 5.27 2.92 -8.33
C LYS A 26 6.20 2.81 -7.13
N ALA A 27 6.20 3.78 -6.24
CA ALA A 27 7.06 3.76 -5.07
C ALA A 27 6.73 2.62 -4.12
N PHE A 28 5.48 2.13 -4.15
CA PHE A 28 5.04 1.03 -3.30
C PHE A 28 5.17 -0.34 -3.96
N LEU A 29 5.44 -0.39 -5.27
CA LEU A 29 5.51 -1.67 -5.98
C LEU A 29 6.75 -2.47 -5.57
N GLY A 30 6.61 -3.78 -5.52
CA GLY A 30 7.70 -4.70 -5.27
C GLY A 30 7.51 -5.53 -4.02
N ASP A 31 8.59 -6.14 -3.56
CA ASP A 31 8.61 -7.01 -2.40
C ASP A 31 9.11 -6.25 -1.19
N TRP A 32 8.37 -6.37 -0.10
CA TRP A 32 8.68 -5.73 1.17
C TRP A 32 8.71 -6.76 2.29
N VAL A 33 9.48 -6.50 3.32
CA VAL A 33 9.44 -7.28 4.56
C VAL A 33 8.92 -6.35 5.66
N LEU A 34 7.76 -6.70 6.20
CA LEU A 34 7.13 -5.96 7.28
C LEU A 34 7.52 -6.61 8.61
N THR A 35 7.88 -5.79 9.58
CA THR A 35 8.08 -6.23 10.95
C THR A 35 6.97 -5.61 11.78
N ILE A 36 6.03 -6.43 12.22
CA ILE A 36 4.85 -5.99 12.97
C ILE A 36 4.99 -6.45 14.41
N GLU A 37 4.80 -5.52 15.33
CA GLU A 37 4.88 -5.82 16.75
C GLU A 37 3.57 -6.44 17.22
N GLY A 38 3.63 -7.71 17.59
CA GLY A 38 2.51 -8.45 18.13
C GLY A 38 2.68 -8.72 19.61
N ARG A 39 1.69 -9.41 20.20
CA ARG A 39 1.71 -9.73 21.64
C ARG A 39 2.88 -10.64 22.03
N ARG A 40 3.37 -11.44 21.10
CA ARG A 40 4.48 -12.39 21.33
C ARG A 40 5.82 -11.85 20.86
N GLY A 41 5.88 -10.56 20.52
CA GLY A 41 7.07 -9.95 19.99
C GLY A 41 6.95 -9.60 18.52
N PRO A 42 8.05 -9.10 17.91
CA PRO A 42 8.02 -8.71 16.50
C PRO A 42 7.87 -9.92 15.59
N GLN A 43 7.03 -9.77 14.57
CA GLN A 43 6.75 -10.80 13.58
C GLN A 43 7.05 -10.26 12.19
N GLU A 44 7.84 -10.99 11.43
CA GLU A 44 8.16 -10.62 10.05
C GLU A 44 7.11 -11.19 9.11
N ARG A 45 6.62 -10.35 8.18
CA ARG A 45 5.65 -10.76 7.18
C ARG A 45 6.06 -10.22 5.82
N PRO A 46 6.21 -11.06 4.81
CA PRO A 46 6.48 -10.58 3.46
C PRO A 46 5.24 -9.95 2.85
N LEU A 47 5.43 -8.85 2.15
CA LEU A 47 4.37 -8.15 1.44
C LEU A 47 4.82 -7.88 0.01
N THR A 48 4.04 -8.29 -0.96
CA THR A 48 4.29 -8.02 -2.37
C THR A 48 3.18 -7.14 -2.91
N ILE A 49 3.53 -5.99 -3.49
CA ILE A 49 2.56 -5.08 -4.10
C ILE A 49 2.78 -5.09 -5.60
N LYS A 50 1.71 -5.32 -6.36
CA LYS A 50 1.75 -5.44 -7.81
C LYS A 50 0.76 -4.50 -8.46
N ASP A 51 1.09 -4.06 -9.67
CA ASP A 51 0.20 -3.30 -10.53
C ASP A 51 -0.10 -4.16 -11.77
N THR A 52 -1.37 -4.51 -11.94
CA THR A 52 -1.82 -5.25 -13.10
C THR A 52 -2.82 -4.38 -13.87
N ALA A 53 -2.39 -3.87 -15.02
CA ALA A 53 -3.22 -3.04 -15.90
C ALA A 53 -3.84 -1.83 -15.18
N GLY A 54 -3.06 -1.16 -14.34
CA GLY A 54 -3.51 0.01 -13.59
C GLY A 54 -4.24 -0.30 -12.30
N LYS A 55 -4.39 -1.58 -11.97
CA LYS A 55 -5.07 -2.00 -10.75
C LYS A 55 -4.08 -2.58 -9.76
N LEU A 56 -4.04 -2.03 -8.56
CA LEU A 56 -3.12 -2.47 -7.53
C LEU A 56 -3.68 -3.65 -6.77
N SER A 57 -2.79 -4.58 -6.45
CA SER A 57 -3.09 -5.71 -5.60
C SER A 57 -1.88 -6.02 -4.73
N ALA A 58 -2.10 -6.76 -3.65
CA ALA A 58 -1.02 -7.12 -2.75
C ALA A 58 -1.22 -8.54 -2.23
N VAL A 59 -0.10 -9.17 -1.87
CA VAL A 59 -0.11 -10.48 -1.21
C VAL A 59 0.67 -10.34 0.09
N LEU A 60 0.02 -10.63 1.20
CA LEU A 60 0.63 -10.58 2.52
C LEU A 60 0.81 -12.01 3.02
N GLY A 61 2.06 -12.40 3.22
CA GLY A 61 2.39 -13.74 3.68
C GLY A 61 2.68 -13.80 5.18
N GLY A 62 3.12 -14.96 5.65
CA GLY A 62 3.57 -15.16 7.01
C GLY A 62 2.49 -15.27 8.07
N GLY A 63 1.21 -15.28 7.69
CA GLY A 63 0.13 -15.44 8.63
C GLY A 63 -0.22 -16.91 8.88
N ARG A 64 -0.98 -17.18 9.94
CA ARG A 64 -1.38 -18.54 10.30
C ARG A 64 -2.27 -19.21 9.26
N GLY A 65 -3.05 -18.42 8.53
CA GLY A 65 -3.93 -18.92 7.48
C GLY A 65 -3.30 -18.97 6.10
N GLY A 66 -1.98 -18.75 6.01
CA GLY A 66 -1.28 -18.69 4.74
C GLY A 66 -1.27 -17.28 4.16
N ASP A 67 -1.07 -17.20 2.85
CA ASP A 67 -0.99 -15.92 2.17
C ASP A 67 -2.38 -15.30 1.98
N VAL A 68 -2.47 -14.00 2.17
CA VAL A 68 -3.71 -13.25 1.96
C VAL A 68 -3.55 -12.39 0.71
N THR A 69 -4.46 -12.57 -0.24
CA THR A 69 -4.51 -11.74 -1.44
C THR A 69 -5.39 -10.52 -1.17
N ILE A 70 -4.82 -9.34 -1.37
CA ILE A 70 -5.50 -8.08 -1.09
C ILE A 70 -5.77 -7.37 -2.40
N ASN A 71 -7.03 -7.21 -2.76
CA ASN A 71 -7.43 -6.53 -3.99
C ASN A 71 -7.84 -5.08 -3.74
N ASP A 72 -8.09 -4.71 -2.51
CA ASP A 72 -8.48 -3.36 -2.15
C ASP A 72 -7.24 -2.60 -1.68
N VAL A 73 -6.50 -2.04 -2.63
CA VAL A 73 -5.28 -1.27 -2.39
C VAL A 73 -5.45 0.12 -2.98
N THR A 74 -5.31 1.13 -2.16
CA THR A 74 -5.41 2.52 -2.57
C THR A 74 -4.15 3.26 -2.19
N VAL A 75 -3.54 3.96 -3.15
CA VAL A 75 -2.34 4.79 -2.91
C VAL A 75 -2.71 6.25 -3.07
N LYS A 76 -2.31 7.05 -2.10
CA LYS A 76 -2.57 8.47 -2.08
C LYS A 76 -1.36 9.20 -1.52
N GLY A 77 -0.59 9.84 -2.40
CA GLY A 77 0.67 10.45 -2.00
C GLY A 77 1.67 9.43 -1.49
N SER A 78 2.16 9.61 -0.28
CA SER A 78 3.11 8.69 0.36
C SER A 78 2.43 7.66 1.25
N GLU A 79 1.12 7.47 1.11
CA GLU A 79 0.35 6.57 1.95
C GLU A 79 -0.40 5.55 1.10
N ALA A 80 -0.32 4.29 1.49
CA ALA A 80 -1.08 3.20 0.87
C ALA A 80 -2.00 2.58 1.91
N THR A 81 -3.24 2.31 1.53
CA THR A 81 -4.24 1.71 2.40
C THR A 81 -4.65 0.37 1.80
N LEU A 82 -4.53 -0.69 2.59
CA LEU A 82 -4.88 -2.05 2.22
C LEU A 82 -6.03 -2.51 3.12
N LYS A 83 -7.12 -2.95 2.50
CA LYS A 83 -8.27 -3.46 3.24
C LYS A 83 -8.49 -4.93 2.93
N PHE A 84 -8.54 -5.75 3.95
CA PHE A 84 -8.70 -7.19 3.78
C PHE A 84 -9.33 -7.80 5.04
N SER A 85 -9.67 -9.07 4.94
CA SER A 85 -10.17 -9.86 6.07
C SER A 85 -9.13 -10.89 6.45
N GLN A 86 -8.89 -11.03 7.74
CA GLN A 86 -7.98 -12.03 8.27
C GLN A 86 -8.79 -13.10 9.00
N THR A 87 -8.52 -14.36 8.69
CA THR A 87 -9.16 -15.48 9.34
C THR A 87 -8.50 -15.76 10.67
N THR A 88 -9.28 -15.71 11.74
CA THR A 88 -8.81 -16.00 13.10
C THR A 88 -9.62 -17.15 13.67
N GLN A 89 -9.27 -17.60 14.89
CA GLN A 89 -10.04 -18.63 15.60
C GLN A 89 -11.48 -18.17 15.90
N GLN A 90 -11.69 -16.88 15.94
CA GLN A 90 -13.01 -16.29 16.21
C GLN A 90 -13.77 -15.94 14.94
N GLY A 91 -13.22 -16.29 13.77
CA GLY A 91 -13.82 -15.99 12.48
C GLY A 91 -13.05 -14.94 11.72
N ASP A 92 -13.66 -14.39 10.68
CA ASP A 92 -13.02 -13.39 9.83
C ASP A 92 -13.08 -12.02 10.50
N VAL A 93 -11.93 -11.36 10.56
CA VAL A 93 -11.79 -10.03 11.18
C VAL A 93 -11.38 -9.04 10.09
N PRO A 94 -12.10 -7.91 9.94
CA PRO A 94 -11.69 -6.88 8.97
C PRO A 94 -10.42 -6.18 9.45
N VAL A 95 -9.51 -5.98 8.51
CA VAL A 95 -8.22 -5.34 8.76
C VAL A 95 -8.03 -4.19 7.80
N VAL A 96 -7.60 -3.05 8.34
CA VAL A 96 -7.17 -1.91 7.53
C VAL A 96 -5.69 -1.65 7.84
N MET A 97 -4.85 -1.84 6.84
CA MET A 97 -3.41 -1.63 6.99
C MET A 97 -3.03 -0.35 6.25
N THR A 98 -2.42 0.57 6.96
CA THR A 98 -1.94 1.82 6.40
C THR A 98 -0.42 1.80 6.35
N LEU A 99 0.14 1.99 5.16
CA LEU A 99 1.58 2.03 4.93
C LEU A 99 1.96 3.45 4.57
N THR A 100 2.87 4.04 5.33
CA THR A 100 3.39 5.37 5.02
C THR A 100 4.84 5.25 4.60
N LEU A 101 5.15 5.70 3.40
CA LEU A 101 6.50 5.63 2.84
C LEU A 101 7.26 6.90 3.15
N LYS A 102 8.42 6.74 3.80
CA LYS A 102 9.31 7.86 4.12
C LYS A 102 10.75 7.37 4.06
N ASP A 103 11.55 8.00 3.19
CA ASP A 103 12.98 7.69 3.05
C ASP A 103 13.25 6.21 2.77
N GLY A 104 12.42 5.59 1.94
CA GLY A 104 12.57 4.19 1.56
C GLY A 104 12.12 3.19 2.61
N THR A 105 11.56 3.66 3.71
CA THR A 105 11.07 2.81 4.80
C THR A 105 9.56 3.00 4.95
N LEU A 106 8.85 1.89 5.19
CA LEU A 106 7.42 1.95 5.44
C LEU A 106 7.16 1.98 6.95
N THR A 107 6.23 2.85 7.35
CA THR A 107 5.63 2.79 8.68
C THR A 107 4.29 2.08 8.52
N VAL A 108 4.07 1.06 9.34
CA VAL A 108 2.89 0.20 9.24
C VAL A 108 1.98 0.44 10.42
N LYS A 109 0.71 0.67 10.13
CA LYS A 109 -0.33 0.74 11.14
C LYS A 109 -1.43 -0.21 10.72
N GLN A 110 -1.74 -1.19 11.54
CA GLN A 110 -2.74 -2.20 11.26
C GLN A 110 -3.86 -2.10 12.27
N ASP A 111 -5.04 -1.70 11.80
CA ASP A 111 -6.25 -1.63 12.62
C ASP A 111 -7.11 -2.86 12.35
N MET A 112 -7.48 -3.55 13.40
CA MET A 112 -8.31 -4.76 13.33
C MET A 112 -9.60 -4.57 14.08
N ALA A 113 -10.65 -5.23 13.61
CA ALA A 113 -11.97 -5.24 14.26
C ALA A 113 -12.53 -3.83 14.48
N GLY A 114 -12.46 -2.98 13.44
CA GLY A 114 -13.00 -1.63 13.51
C GLY A 114 -12.23 -0.69 14.42
N GLY A 115 -10.93 -0.96 14.65
CA GLY A 115 -10.08 -0.12 15.48
C GLY A 115 -9.97 -0.59 16.93
N GLN A 116 -10.55 -1.74 17.27
CA GLN A 116 -10.43 -2.28 18.63
C GLN A 116 -9.00 -2.72 18.95
N PHE A 117 -8.27 -3.17 17.94
CA PHE A 117 -6.89 -3.58 18.09
C PHE A 117 -6.05 -2.84 17.06
N THR A 118 -4.94 -2.28 17.49
CA THR A 118 -4.00 -1.59 16.62
C THR A 118 -2.62 -2.17 16.83
N GLN A 119 -1.97 -2.55 15.72
CA GLN A 119 -0.59 -3.01 15.71
C GLN A 119 0.24 -2.07 14.86
N ASN A 120 1.44 -1.79 15.31
CA ASN A 120 2.37 -0.93 14.61
C ASN A 120 3.58 -1.72 14.16
N GLY A 121 4.22 -1.25 13.10
CA GLY A 121 5.40 -1.91 12.59
C GLY A 121 6.15 -1.05 11.59
N THR A 122 7.15 -1.64 10.99
CA THR A 122 7.93 -1.01 9.95
C THR A 122 8.09 -1.97 8.78
N GLY A 123 8.44 -1.44 7.61
CA GLY A 123 8.67 -2.25 6.44
C GLY A 123 9.89 -1.78 5.68
N LYS A 124 10.65 -2.73 5.16
CA LYS A 124 11.81 -2.43 4.33
C LYS A 124 11.70 -3.18 3.02
N LYS A 125 12.17 -2.55 1.96
CA LYS A 125 12.15 -3.17 0.65
C LYS A 125 13.16 -4.33 0.62
N LYS A 126 12.72 -5.46 0.06
CA LYS A 126 13.55 -6.63 -0.06
C LYS A 126 14.45 -6.51 -1.29
N GLY A 127 15.70 -6.74 -1.13
CA GLY A 127 16.68 -6.70 -2.20
C GLY A 127 17.56 -5.49 -2.17
#